data_20ee243c71daf9b004bb12a8549f6d59
#
_entry.id   20ee243c71daf9b004bb12a8549f6d59
#
_cell.length_a   1.000
_cell.length_b   1.000
_cell.length_c   1.000
_cell.angle_alpha   90.00
_cell.angle_beta   90.00
_cell.angle_gamma   90.00
#
_symmetry.space_group_name_H-M   'P 1'
#
loop_
_entity.id
_entity.type
_entity.pdbx_description
1 polymer ?
#
loop_
_entity_poly.entity_id
_entity_poly.type
_entity_poly.pdbx_seq_one_letter_code
_entity_poly.pdbx_strand_id
1 'polypeptide(L)'
;MTSEDGKYQVAFITDVGQLKDKSFNQGTYDGVKLYAYNNGLSYKYYQPANGNEATDDDRYDAMKAAVEGGAEVVVCAGFMQEAALKRAAADYPDVPFIFIDGYPVADEAGNTLTNVAGISFQEEQAGYFAGYAVVMDGFTKLGFSGGGGGDNPACCRFGYGFVQGANAAAAELGVNVEMNYSWEYGASFSASPELQTMASGWYQNGTEIIFACGGSMFQSISAAASANDGYVVGVDVDQSSESDAVITSAMKGLASAVQWAVGHVYDGTFADIGGVGTSLGVQDDAVGLPTADESWRFETFTVEQYNELYQKILNGDLVIDADYAANLEQDYSNLTLNII
;
A
#
# COMPACT_ATOMS: atom_id res chain seq x y z
N MET A 1 -6.17 21.93 9.68
CA MET A 1 -6.10 23.29 10.27
C MET A 1 -6.46 24.31 9.22
N THR A 2 -7.13 25.38 9.59
CA THR A 2 -7.38 26.49 8.67
C THR A 2 -6.18 27.42 8.66
N SER A 3 -5.72 27.81 7.49
CA SER A 3 -4.67 28.83 7.34
C SER A 3 -5.27 30.23 7.52
N GLU A 4 -4.59 31.11 8.26
CA GLU A 4 -5.02 32.49 8.47
C GLU A 4 -4.72 33.40 7.27
N ASP A 5 -3.69 33.09 6.49
CA ASP A 5 -3.24 33.85 5.32
C ASP A 5 -3.58 33.21 3.97
N GLY A 6 -4.29 32.08 3.99
CA GLY A 6 -4.66 31.30 2.80
C GLY A 6 -3.54 30.43 2.24
N LYS A 7 -2.36 30.36 2.90
CA LYS A 7 -1.24 29.51 2.54
C LYS A 7 -1.24 28.22 3.37
N TYR A 8 -0.82 27.14 2.79
CA TYR A 8 -0.79 25.82 3.44
C TYR A 8 0.60 25.21 3.34
N GLN A 9 1.24 25.03 4.49
CA GLN A 9 2.64 24.66 4.60
C GLN A 9 2.91 23.21 4.17
N VAL A 10 2.02 22.29 4.52
CA VAL A 10 2.14 20.88 4.13
C VAL A 10 1.04 20.54 3.13
N ALA A 11 1.42 20.22 1.91
CA ALA A 11 0.49 19.83 0.87
C ALA A 11 0.52 18.31 0.67
N PHE A 12 -0.64 17.74 0.35
CA PHE A 12 -0.80 16.36 -0.04
C PHE A 12 -1.46 16.27 -1.42
N ILE A 13 -0.88 15.51 -2.33
CA ILE A 13 -1.45 15.23 -3.64
C ILE A 13 -1.97 13.80 -3.65
N THR A 14 -3.28 13.64 -3.88
CA THR A 14 -3.90 12.31 -3.97
C THR A 14 -3.45 11.58 -5.24
N ASP A 15 -3.37 10.26 -5.17
CA ASP A 15 -3.24 9.39 -6.33
C ASP A 15 -4.58 9.20 -7.06
N VAL A 16 -4.74 8.12 -7.79
CA VAL A 16 -6.02 7.69 -8.37
C VAL A 16 -7.03 7.36 -7.27
N GLY A 17 -8.30 7.53 -7.56
CA GLY A 17 -9.38 7.23 -6.65
C GLY A 17 -9.73 8.37 -5.72
N GLN A 18 -10.17 8.02 -4.53
CA GLN A 18 -10.71 8.96 -3.55
C GLN A 18 -9.74 9.16 -2.39
N LEU A 19 -9.70 10.38 -1.86
CA LEU A 19 -8.95 10.66 -0.63
C LEU A 19 -9.36 9.75 0.55
N LYS A 20 -10.64 9.41 0.64
CA LYS A 20 -11.20 8.53 1.68
C LYS A 20 -11.37 7.11 1.15
N ASP A 21 -10.31 6.53 0.67
CA ASP A 21 -10.29 5.16 0.15
C ASP A 21 -10.21 4.07 1.24
N LYS A 22 -10.04 4.48 2.49
CA LYS A 22 -9.84 3.59 3.65
C LYS A 22 -8.59 2.71 3.53
N SER A 23 -7.61 3.18 2.78
CA SER A 23 -6.39 2.46 2.40
C SER A 23 -5.24 3.47 2.19
N PHE A 24 -4.63 3.46 1.00
CA PHE A 24 -3.39 4.15 0.65
C PHE A 24 -3.46 5.68 0.75
N ASN A 25 -4.41 6.32 0.05
CA ASN A 25 -4.51 7.78 0.07
C ASN A 25 -4.88 8.29 1.46
N GLN A 26 -5.85 7.64 2.12
CA GLN A 26 -6.27 8.04 3.46
C GLN A 26 -5.14 7.86 4.47
N GLY A 27 -4.47 6.71 4.48
CA GLY A 27 -3.35 6.42 5.39
C GLY A 27 -2.19 7.40 5.23
N THR A 28 -1.83 7.72 3.99
CA THR A 28 -0.79 8.71 3.69
C THR A 28 -1.19 10.11 4.16
N TYR A 29 -2.43 10.54 3.88
CA TYR A 29 -2.93 11.84 4.31
C TYR A 29 -3.11 11.94 5.83
N ASP A 30 -3.42 10.83 6.51
CA ASP A 30 -3.48 10.80 7.97
C ASP A 30 -2.11 11.09 8.58
N GLY A 31 -1.01 10.63 7.96
CA GLY A 31 0.35 11.01 8.33
C GLY A 31 0.61 12.51 8.20
N VAL A 32 0.19 13.12 7.09
CA VAL A 32 0.28 14.58 6.88
C VAL A 32 -0.48 15.34 7.97
N LYS A 33 -1.73 14.95 8.22
CA LYS A 33 -2.59 15.59 9.23
C LYS A 33 -1.98 15.50 10.63
N LEU A 34 -1.49 14.31 10.98
CA LEU A 34 -0.93 14.05 12.31
C LEU A 34 0.36 14.85 12.53
N TYR A 35 1.26 14.86 11.55
CA TYR A 35 2.48 15.68 11.64
C TYR A 35 2.14 17.16 11.76
N ALA A 36 1.29 17.68 10.89
CA ALA A 36 0.89 19.09 10.89
C ALA A 36 0.19 19.50 12.19
N TYR A 37 -0.70 18.64 12.71
CA TYR A 37 -1.38 18.90 14.00
C TYR A 37 -0.38 18.99 15.15
N ASN A 38 0.54 18.05 15.26
CA ASN A 38 1.53 17.99 16.34
C ASN A 38 2.50 19.18 16.32
N ASN A 39 2.78 19.72 15.13
CA ASN A 39 3.73 20.81 14.94
C ASN A 39 3.09 22.19 14.70
N GLY A 40 1.76 22.29 14.78
CA GLY A 40 1.04 23.58 14.63
C GLY A 40 1.08 24.12 13.19
N LEU A 41 1.27 23.27 12.19
CA LEU A 41 1.36 23.64 10.79
C LEU A 41 -0.01 23.61 10.10
N SER A 42 -0.18 24.43 9.08
CA SER A 42 -1.32 24.38 8.18
C SER A 42 -1.12 23.30 7.10
N TYR A 43 -2.19 22.62 6.71
CA TYR A 43 -2.13 21.58 5.69
C TYR A 43 -3.36 21.57 4.78
N LYS A 44 -3.18 21.05 3.57
CA LYS A 44 -4.24 20.91 2.59
C LYS A 44 -3.97 19.75 1.64
N TYR A 45 -5.03 19.05 1.22
CA TYR A 45 -4.93 18.10 0.11
C TYR A 45 -5.32 18.77 -1.21
N TYR A 46 -4.75 18.27 -2.28
CA TYR A 46 -5.04 18.63 -3.66
C TYR A 46 -5.33 17.35 -4.42
N GLN A 47 -6.42 17.32 -5.13
CA GLN A 47 -6.80 16.21 -5.98
C GLN A 47 -6.62 16.60 -7.42
N PRO A 48 -5.93 15.80 -8.25
CA PRO A 48 -5.84 16.02 -9.68
C PRO A 48 -7.23 16.10 -10.31
N ALA A 49 -7.40 16.95 -11.30
CA ALA A 49 -8.62 16.98 -12.10
C ALA A 49 -8.85 15.62 -12.76
N ASN A 50 -10.10 15.31 -13.10
CA ASN A 50 -10.51 14.08 -13.75
C ASN A 50 -10.38 12.79 -12.91
N GLY A 51 -9.94 12.87 -11.63
CA GLY A 51 -9.93 11.73 -10.71
C GLY A 51 -9.14 10.53 -11.25
N ASN A 52 -9.78 9.39 -11.45
CA ASN A 52 -9.15 8.17 -11.97
C ASN A 52 -8.65 8.28 -13.42
N GLU A 53 -9.20 9.22 -14.18
CA GLU A 53 -8.80 9.51 -15.57
C GLU A 53 -7.79 10.67 -15.64
N ALA A 54 -7.19 11.07 -14.50
CA ALA A 54 -6.23 12.15 -14.47
C ALA A 54 -5.02 11.87 -15.37
N THR A 55 -4.65 12.89 -16.13
CA THR A 55 -3.44 12.89 -16.95
C THR A 55 -2.22 13.34 -16.11
N ASP A 56 -1.02 13.21 -16.66
CA ASP A 56 0.18 13.77 -16.04
C ASP A 56 0.12 15.30 -15.92
N ASP A 57 -0.56 15.98 -16.86
CA ASP A 57 -0.81 17.41 -16.75
C ASP A 57 -1.77 17.76 -15.61
N ASP A 58 -2.83 16.98 -15.39
CA ASP A 58 -3.74 17.18 -14.25
C ASP A 58 -3.01 17.00 -12.90
N ARG A 59 -2.13 16.00 -12.81
CA ARG A 59 -1.29 15.76 -11.62
C ARG A 59 -0.29 16.89 -11.41
N TYR A 60 0.38 17.32 -12.48
CA TYR A 60 1.31 18.46 -12.43
C TYR A 60 0.60 19.73 -11.98
N ASP A 61 -0.59 20.03 -12.51
CA ASP A 61 -1.36 21.21 -12.14
C ASP A 61 -1.78 21.20 -10.67
N ALA A 62 -2.07 20.01 -10.11
CA ALA A 62 -2.34 19.86 -8.68
C ALA A 62 -1.09 20.14 -7.82
N MET A 63 0.09 19.65 -8.22
CA MET A 63 1.37 19.95 -7.55
C MET A 63 1.72 21.44 -7.65
N LYS A 64 1.57 22.03 -8.83
CA LYS A 64 1.75 23.46 -9.05
C LYS A 64 0.84 24.29 -8.15
N ALA A 65 -0.45 23.94 -8.09
CA ALA A 65 -1.40 24.65 -7.24
C ALA A 65 -1.03 24.53 -5.74
N ALA A 66 -0.45 23.42 -5.32
CA ALA A 66 0.06 23.25 -3.96
C ALA A 66 1.23 24.18 -3.67
N VAL A 67 2.23 24.26 -4.56
CA VAL A 67 3.39 25.14 -4.41
C VAL A 67 2.96 26.61 -4.44
N GLU A 68 2.14 27.01 -5.41
CA GLU A 68 1.59 28.37 -5.51
C GLU A 68 0.70 28.73 -4.30
N GLY A 69 0.08 27.71 -3.68
CA GLY A 69 -0.68 27.83 -2.43
C GLY A 69 0.19 27.95 -1.17
N GLY A 70 1.51 28.01 -1.33
CA GLY A 70 2.47 28.25 -0.25
C GLY A 70 3.00 27.00 0.42
N ALA A 71 2.95 25.83 -0.24
CA ALA A 71 3.51 24.61 0.30
C ALA A 71 5.03 24.73 0.50
N GLU A 72 5.49 24.42 1.70
CA GLU A 72 6.89 24.28 2.08
C GLU A 72 7.39 22.85 1.83
N VAL A 73 6.45 21.90 1.76
CA VAL A 73 6.68 20.49 1.38
C VAL A 73 5.42 19.94 0.69
N VAL A 74 5.64 19.11 -0.33
CA VAL A 74 4.57 18.44 -1.08
C VAL A 74 4.73 16.92 -0.96
N VAL A 75 3.75 16.26 -0.36
CA VAL A 75 3.67 14.79 -0.26
C VAL A 75 2.83 14.28 -1.43
N CYS A 76 3.44 13.48 -2.29
CA CYS A 76 2.83 12.88 -3.47
C CYS A 76 2.63 11.39 -3.23
N ALA A 77 1.39 10.92 -3.30
CA ALA A 77 1.05 9.53 -3.10
C ALA A 77 0.97 8.79 -4.43
N GLY A 78 1.64 7.63 -4.51
CA GLY A 78 1.48 6.67 -5.57
C GLY A 78 2.37 6.85 -6.80
N PHE A 79 2.77 5.72 -7.36
CA PHE A 79 3.75 5.65 -8.47
C PHE A 79 3.29 6.39 -9.73
N MET A 80 1.98 6.53 -9.96
CA MET A 80 1.46 7.27 -11.13
C MET A 80 1.76 8.77 -11.10
N GLN A 81 2.23 9.30 -9.97
CA GLN A 81 2.67 10.69 -9.85
C GLN A 81 4.02 10.95 -10.52
N GLU A 82 4.80 9.91 -10.85
CA GLU A 82 6.22 10.04 -11.21
C GLU A 82 6.49 11.05 -12.34
N ALA A 83 5.78 10.95 -13.46
CA ALA A 83 6.01 11.83 -14.62
C ALA A 83 5.71 13.31 -14.30
N ALA A 84 4.61 13.56 -13.61
CA ALA A 84 4.23 14.89 -13.15
C ALA A 84 5.19 15.42 -12.08
N LEU A 85 5.63 14.56 -11.16
CA LEU A 85 6.56 14.89 -10.09
C LEU A 85 7.93 15.30 -10.63
N LYS A 86 8.47 14.59 -11.61
CA LYS A 86 9.73 14.96 -12.29
C LYS A 86 9.68 16.39 -12.80
N ARG A 87 8.60 16.74 -13.47
CA ARG A 87 8.38 18.07 -14.01
C ARG A 87 8.22 19.12 -12.90
N ALA A 88 7.39 18.83 -11.89
CA ALA A 88 7.18 19.76 -10.79
C ALA A 88 8.45 19.98 -9.97
N ALA A 89 9.23 18.95 -9.67
CA ALA A 89 10.47 19.05 -8.94
C ALA A 89 11.55 19.83 -9.71
N ALA A 90 11.59 19.72 -11.04
CA ALA A 90 12.49 20.50 -11.88
C ALA A 90 12.07 21.98 -11.94
N ASP A 91 10.77 22.28 -12.02
CA ASP A 91 10.24 23.65 -12.07
C ASP A 91 10.33 24.38 -10.71
N TYR A 92 10.31 23.63 -9.60
CA TYR A 92 10.34 24.13 -8.22
C TYR A 92 11.49 23.51 -7.40
N PRO A 93 12.76 23.79 -7.77
CA PRO A 93 13.93 23.11 -7.18
C PRO A 93 14.14 23.38 -5.69
N ASP A 94 13.54 24.44 -5.16
CA ASP A 94 13.65 24.82 -3.74
C ASP A 94 12.54 24.19 -2.87
N VAL A 95 11.57 23.47 -3.47
CA VAL A 95 10.50 22.82 -2.76
C VAL A 95 10.81 21.33 -2.59
N PRO A 96 10.82 20.81 -1.36
CA PRO A 96 10.91 19.36 -1.10
C PRO A 96 9.65 18.64 -1.54
N PHE A 97 9.83 17.52 -2.25
CA PHE A 97 8.77 16.58 -2.60
C PHE A 97 9.05 15.25 -1.92
N ILE A 98 8.02 14.67 -1.29
CA ILE A 98 8.06 13.34 -0.69
C ILE A 98 7.20 12.42 -1.56
N PHE A 99 7.82 11.40 -2.15
CA PHE A 99 7.19 10.50 -3.11
C PHE A 99 6.94 9.14 -2.45
N ILE A 100 5.71 8.91 -1.99
CA ILE A 100 5.27 7.66 -1.35
C ILE A 100 4.90 6.63 -2.43
N ASP A 101 5.35 5.40 -2.27
CA ASP A 101 5.38 4.33 -3.28
C ASP A 101 6.16 4.77 -4.53
N GLY A 102 7.27 5.47 -4.30
CA GLY A 102 8.09 6.03 -5.34
C GLY A 102 9.57 5.82 -5.14
N TYR A 103 10.33 6.09 -6.20
CA TYR A 103 11.77 5.93 -6.26
C TYR A 103 12.42 7.28 -6.55
N PRO A 104 13.76 7.41 -6.38
CA PRO A 104 14.47 8.60 -6.82
C PRO A 104 14.22 8.88 -8.30
N VAL A 105 13.97 10.13 -8.62
CA VAL A 105 13.69 10.57 -9.98
C VAL A 105 14.84 11.43 -10.52
N ALA A 106 14.97 11.47 -11.83
CA ALA A 106 15.99 12.25 -12.51
C ALA A 106 15.38 13.23 -13.52
N ASP A 107 16.07 14.33 -13.78
CA ASP A 107 15.72 15.29 -14.83
C ASP A 107 15.90 14.69 -16.24
N GLU A 108 15.58 15.46 -17.29
CA GLU A 108 15.76 15.04 -18.69
C GLU A 108 17.23 14.79 -19.07
N ALA A 109 18.17 15.37 -18.33
CA ALA A 109 19.61 15.18 -18.54
C ALA A 109 20.17 13.97 -17.77
N GLY A 110 19.34 13.30 -16.96
CA GLY A 110 19.72 12.14 -16.15
C GLY A 110 20.33 12.50 -14.80
N ASN A 111 20.25 13.76 -14.35
CA ASN A 111 20.71 14.15 -13.02
C ASN A 111 19.62 13.86 -11.99
N THR A 112 19.97 13.23 -10.88
CA THR A 112 19.04 12.98 -9.78
C THR A 112 18.52 14.29 -9.20
N LEU A 113 17.18 14.38 -9.04
CA LEU A 113 16.52 15.53 -8.42
C LEU A 113 16.61 15.39 -6.90
N THR A 114 17.52 16.18 -6.29
CA THR A 114 17.81 16.11 -4.85
C THR A 114 16.73 16.73 -3.97
N ASN A 115 15.74 17.37 -4.56
CA ASN A 115 14.56 17.86 -3.87
C ASN A 115 13.40 16.84 -3.86
N VAL A 116 13.65 15.59 -4.27
CA VAL A 116 12.67 14.48 -4.19
C VAL A 116 13.22 13.37 -3.31
N ALA A 117 12.47 12.99 -2.27
CA ALA A 117 12.73 11.81 -1.46
C ALA A 117 11.78 10.69 -1.89
N GLY A 118 12.29 9.60 -2.45
CA GLY A 118 11.52 8.42 -2.83
C GLY A 118 11.40 7.45 -1.66
N ILE A 119 10.18 7.04 -1.31
CA ILE A 119 9.91 6.07 -0.24
C ILE A 119 9.09 4.94 -0.80
N SER A 120 9.64 3.73 -0.74
CA SER A 120 8.97 2.47 -1.05
C SER A 120 8.90 1.58 0.19
N PHE A 121 8.14 0.51 0.12
CA PHE A 121 8.02 -0.46 1.21
C PHE A 121 8.41 -1.85 0.72
N GLN A 122 8.72 -2.72 1.67
CA GLN A 122 8.97 -4.14 1.42
C GLN A 122 7.63 -4.91 1.57
N GLU A 123 6.70 -4.64 0.65
CA GLU A 123 5.34 -5.16 0.71
C GLU A 123 5.30 -6.69 0.61
N GLU A 124 6.32 -7.31 0.02
CA GLU A 124 6.47 -8.76 0.01
C GLU A 124 6.50 -9.37 1.42
N GLN A 125 7.04 -8.63 2.40
CA GLN A 125 7.07 -9.08 3.79
C GLN A 125 5.66 -9.04 4.41
N ALA A 126 4.89 -7.96 4.20
CA ALA A 126 3.51 -7.87 4.71
C ALA A 126 2.59 -8.88 4.01
N GLY A 127 2.75 -9.07 2.71
CA GLY A 127 2.06 -10.10 1.96
C GLY A 127 2.37 -11.50 2.48
N TYR A 128 3.64 -11.79 2.77
CA TYR A 128 4.09 -13.06 3.35
C TYR A 128 3.43 -13.32 4.71
N PHE A 129 3.45 -12.33 5.61
CA PHE A 129 2.78 -12.47 6.89
C PHE A 129 1.31 -12.82 6.74
N ALA A 130 0.59 -12.11 5.86
CA ALA A 130 -0.83 -12.35 5.65
C ALA A 130 -1.09 -13.74 5.05
N GLY A 131 -0.34 -14.14 4.02
CA GLY A 131 -0.48 -15.45 3.39
C GLY A 131 -0.16 -16.61 4.32
N TYR A 132 0.91 -16.48 5.12
CA TYR A 132 1.27 -17.45 6.14
C TYR A 132 0.18 -17.55 7.22
N ALA A 133 -0.27 -16.42 7.74
CA ALA A 133 -1.24 -16.38 8.84
C ALA A 133 -2.59 -17.00 8.46
N VAL A 134 -3.15 -16.68 7.29
CA VAL A 134 -4.44 -17.23 6.88
C VAL A 134 -4.38 -18.76 6.69
N VAL A 135 -3.27 -19.29 6.17
CA VAL A 135 -3.13 -20.75 6.03
C VAL A 135 -2.89 -21.42 7.38
N MET A 136 -2.10 -20.83 8.27
CA MET A 136 -1.93 -21.32 9.65
C MET A 136 -3.24 -21.30 10.44
N ASP A 137 -4.15 -20.39 10.11
CA ASP A 137 -5.50 -20.34 10.70
C ASP A 137 -6.50 -21.32 10.08
N GLY A 138 -6.08 -22.07 9.04
CA GLY A 138 -6.84 -23.20 8.47
C GLY A 138 -7.45 -22.92 7.09
N PHE A 139 -7.31 -21.74 6.50
CA PHE A 139 -7.78 -21.46 5.14
C PHE A 139 -6.93 -22.19 4.09
N THR A 140 -7.59 -22.84 3.14
CA THR A 140 -6.92 -23.61 2.07
C THR A 140 -7.34 -23.20 0.66
N LYS A 141 -8.39 -22.39 0.53
CA LYS A 141 -8.90 -21.88 -0.74
C LYS A 141 -8.88 -20.35 -0.71
N LEU A 142 -7.82 -19.80 -1.28
CA LEU A 142 -7.49 -18.37 -1.20
C LEU A 142 -7.83 -17.65 -2.50
N GLY A 143 -7.91 -16.32 -2.40
CA GLY A 143 -7.96 -15.44 -3.54
C GLY A 143 -7.03 -14.24 -3.34
N PHE A 144 -6.49 -13.73 -4.43
CA PHE A 144 -5.80 -12.45 -4.48
C PHE A 144 -6.41 -11.62 -5.63
N SER A 145 -6.80 -10.39 -5.33
CA SER A 145 -7.25 -9.43 -6.33
C SER A 145 -6.48 -8.14 -6.17
N GLY A 146 -5.66 -7.81 -7.18
CA GLY A 146 -4.69 -6.73 -7.11
C GLY A 146 -5.06 -5.51 -7.95
N GLY A 147 -4.70 -4.34 -7.45
CA GLY A 147 -4.82 -3.06 -8.12
C GLY A 147 -3.70 -2.80 -9.14
N GLY A 148 -3.92 -1.80 -10.04
CA GLY A 148 -2.93 -1.37 -11.01
C GLY A 148 -2.74 -2.31 -12.20
N GLY A 149 -3.61 -3.31 -12.39
CA GLY A 149 -3.58 -4.18 -13.57
C GLY A 149 -2.33 -5.08 -13.71
N GLY A 150 -1.56 -5.26 -12.64
CA GLY A 150 -0.30 -6.02 -12.65
C GLY A 150 0.96 -5.18 -12.90
N ASP A 151 0.81 -3.87 -13.13
CA ASP A 151 1.93 -2.95 -13.38
C ASP A 151 2.37 -2.17 -12.13
N ASN A 152 1.59 -2.23 -11.03
CA ASN A 152 1.94 -1.56 -9.78
C ASN A 152 2.93 -2.41 -8.97
N PRO A 153 4.19 -1.95 -8.76
CA PRO A 153 5.21 -2.74 -8.07
C PRO A 153 4.84 -3.11 -6.62
N ALA A 154 4.14 -2.20 -5.90
CA ALA A 154 3.72 -2.44 -4.52
C ALA A 154 2.68 -3.57 -4.46
N CYS A 155 1.63 -3.52 -5.29
CA CYS A 155 0.62 -4.58 -5.35
C CYS A 155 1.22 -5.92 -5.80
N CYS A 156 2.18 -5.89 -6.74
CA CYS A 156 2.88 -7.09 -7.19
C CYS A 156 3.69 -7.72 -6.04
N ARG A 157 4.41 -6.91 -5.24
CA ARG A 157 5.14 -7.41 -4.06
C ARG A 157 4.21 -7.97 -2.99
N PHE A 158 3.12 -7.27 -2.66
CA PHE A 158 2.09 -7.80 -1.75
C PHE A 158 1.58 -9.17 -2.21
N GLY A 159 1.17 -9.27 -3.48
CA GLY A 159 0.62 -10.51 -4.04
C GLY A 159 1.63 -11.63 -4.04
N TYR A 160 2.86 -11.37 -4.46
CA TYR A 160 3.92 -12.39 -4.48
C TYR A 160 4.31 -12.82 -3.06
N GLY A 161 4.41 -11.90 -2.11
CA GLY A 161 4.60 -12.23 -0.70
C GLY A 161 3.48 -13.13 -0.16
N PHE A 162 2.22 -12.81 -0.49
CA PHE A 162 1.06 -13.61 -0.08
C PHE A 162 1.13 -15.06 -0.59
N VAL A 163 1.53 -15.26 -1.85
CA VAL A 163 1.76 -16.60 -2.43
C VAL A 163 2.86 -17.34 -1.68
N GLN A 164 4.01 -16.69 -1.44
CA GLN A 164 5.13 -17.29 -0.72
C GLN A 164 4.76 -17.72 0.70
N GLY A 165 4.08 -16.83 1.45
CA GLY A 165 3.64 -17.10 2.82
C GLY A 165 2.64 -18.25 2.87
N ALA A 166 1.65 -18.26 1.98
CA ALA A 166 0.67 -19.33 1.88
C ALA A 166 1.33 -20.69 1.56
N ASN A 167 2.26 -20.74 0.61
CA ASN A 167 3.00 -21.97 0.27
C ASN A 167 3.86 -22.45 1.44
N ALA A 168 4.51 -21.55 2.18
CA ALA A 168 5.35 -21.90 3.31
C ALA A 168 4.54 -22.52 4.46
N ALA A 169 3.41 -21.91 4.83
CA ALA A 169 2.52 -22.42 5.85
C ALA A 169 1.88 -23.77 5.42
N ALA A 170 1.49 -23.88 4.15
CA ALA A 170 0.95 -25.13 3.60
C ALA A 170 1.97 -26.28 3.69
N ALA A 171 3.24 -25.99 3.41
CA ALA A 171 4.32 -26.98 3.54
C ALA A 171 4.56 -27.38 5.01
N GLU A 172 4.49 -26.43 5.94
CA GLU A 172 4.65 -26.69 7.38
C GLU A 172 3.51 -27.56 7.93
N LEU A 173 2.27 -27.28 7.50
CA LEU A 173 1.08 -28.05 7.92
C LEU A 173 0.91 -29.37 7.14
N GLY A 174 1.62 -29.57 6.02
CA GLY A 174 1.45 -30.75 5.15
C GLY A 174 0.12 -30.74 4.40
N VAL A 175 -0.42 -29.58 4.08
CA VAL A 175 -1.67 -29.39 3.32
C VAL A 175 -1.40 -28.85 1.92
N ASN A 176 -2.41 -28.88 1.04
CA ASN A 176 -2.37 -28.20 -0.25
C ASN A 176 -3.32 -27.00 -0.22
N VAL A 177 -2.87 -25.90 -0.78
CA VAL A 177 -3.61 -24.64 -0.92
C VAL A 177 -3.93 -24.40 -2.39
N GLU A 178 -5.11 -23.92 -2.70
CA GLU A 178 -5.50 -23.39 -4.00
C GLU A 178 -5.67 -21.87 -3.90
N MET A 179 -5.13 -21.14 -4.86
CA MET A 179 -5.23 -19.67 -4.87
C MET A 179 -5.64 -19.17 -6.27
N ASN A 180 -6.79 -18.49 -6.34
CA ASN A 180 -7.14 -17.66 -7.49
C ASN A 180 -6.40 -16.34 -7.41
N TYR A 181 -5.75 -15.92 -8.49
CA TYR A 181 -4.91 -14.74 -8.54
C TYR A 181 -5.28 -13.90 -9.76
N SER A 182 -5.74 -12.65 -9.56
CA SER A 182 -6.24 -11.84 -10.66
C SER A 182 -5.91 -10.36 -10.52
N TRP A 183 -5.66 -9.73 -11.66
CA TRP A 183 -5.56 -8.29 -11.83
C TRP A 183 -6.80 -7.69 -12.50
N GLU A 184 -7.77 -8.53 -12.88
CA GLU A 184 -8.98 -8.08 -13.55
C GLU A 184 -9.78 -7.11 -12.67
N TYR A 185 -10.33 -6.08 -13.29
CA TYR A 185 -11.13 -5.03 -12.66
C TYR A 185 -10.40 -4.19 -11.63
N GLY A 186 -9.07 -4.36 -11.47
CA GLY A 186 -8.25 -3.67 -10.49
C GLY A 186 -7.51 -2.44 -11.02
N ALA A 187 -7.49 -2.20 -12.33
CA ALA A 187 -6.62 -1.19 -12.96
C ALA A 187 -6.77 0.23 -12.38
N SER A 188 -7.98 0.61 -11.97
CA SER A 188 -8.28 1.95 -11.42
C SER A 188 -8.27 2.03 -9.88
N PHE A 189 -7.93 0.95 -9.17
CA PHE A 189 -7.99 0.87 -7.71
C PHE A 189 -9.37 1.19 -7.10
N SER A 190 -10.43 1.09 -7.92
CA SER A 190 -11.77 1.51 -7.54
C SER A 190 -12.72 0.34 -7.38
N ALA A 191 -13.71 0.52 -6.50
CA ALA A 191 -14.83 -0.41 -6.42
C ALA A 191 -15.63 -0.43 -7.73
N SER A 192 -16.06 -1.62 -8.15
CA SER A 192 -16.93 -1.79 -9.33
C SER A 192 -17.86 -2.98 -9.15
N PRO A 193 -19.02 -2.98 -9.85
CA PRO A 193 -19.93 -4.12 -9.88
C PRO A 193 -19.29 -5.37 -10.50
N GLU A 194 -18.40 -5.20 -11.46
CA GLU A 194 -17.68 -6.29 -12.14
C GLU A 194 -16.75 -6.99 -11.17
N LEU A 195 -15.96 -6.23 -10.40
CA LEU A 195 -15.08 -6.77 -9.35
C LEU A 195 -15.90 -7.49 -8.27
N GLN A 196 -17.01 -6.91 -7.81
CA GLN A 196 -17.89 -7.55 -6.85
C GLN A 196 -18.48 -8.86 -7.38
N THR A 197 -18.85 -8.91 -8.67
CA THR A 197 -19.37 -10.10 -9.32
C THR A 197 -18.32 -11.19 -9.41
N MET A 198 -17.09 -10.86 -9.79
CA MET A 198 -15.95 -11.79 -9.82
C MET A 198 -15.70 -12.39 -8.43
N ALA A 199 -15.58 -11.54 -7.40
CA ALA A 199 -15.34 -11.97 -6.03
C ALA A 199 -16.49 -12.87 -5.50
N SER A 200 -17.75 -12.50 -5.77
CA SER A 200 -18.91 -13.33 -5.43
C SER A 200 -18.85 -14.70 -6.10
N GLY A 201 -18.46 -14.75 -7.38
CA GLY A 201 -18.27 -16.01 -8.10
C GLY A 201 -17.17 -16.88 -7.48
N TRP A 202 -16.08 -16.30 -7.00
CA TRP A 202 -15.03 -17.02 -6.32
C TRP A 202 -15.52 -17.63 -4.99
N TYR A 203 -16.20 -16.86 -4.13
CA TYR A 203 -16.77 -17.37 -2.88
C TYR A 203 -17.79 -18.50 -3.14
N GLN A 204 -18.69 -18.32 -4.12
CA GLN A 204 -19.67 -19.36 -4.49
C GLN A 204 -19.02 -20.65 -5.01
N ASN A 205 -17.82 -20.56 -5.56
CA ASN A 205 -17.02 -21.70 -6.03
C ASN A 205 -16.05 -22.21 -4.95
N GLY A 206 -16.16 -21.70 -3.71
CA GLY A 206 -15.50 -22.26 -2.54
C GLY A 206 -14.23 -21.53 -2.11
N THR A 207 -13.85 -20.38 -2.73
CA THR A 207 -12.84 -19.51 -2.13
C THR A 207 -13.32 -19.04 -0.75
N GLU A 208 -12.46 -19.12 0.24
CA GLU A 208 -12.81 -18.86 1.64
C GLU A 208 -12.46 -17.43 2.05
N ILE A 209 -11.29 -16.93 1.58
CA ILE A 209 -10.76 -15.62 1.89
C ILE A 209 -10.09 -15.00 0.67
N ILE A 210 -10.30 -13.70 0.44
CA ILE A 210 -9.69 -12.95 -0.67
C ILE A 210 -8.85 -11.80 -0.12
N PHE A 211 -7.60 -11.71 -0.55
CA PHE A 211 -6.76 -10.53 -0.31
C PHE A 211 -7.17 -9.42 -1.28
N ALA A 212 -7.77 -8.35 -0.75
CA ALA A 212 -8.21 -7.17 -1.47
C ALA A 212 -7.08 -6.12 -1.54
N CYS A 213 -6.17 -6.28 -2.49
CA CYS A 213 -4.94 -5.49 -2.57
C CYS A 213 -5.10 -4.27 -3.49
N GLY A 214 -5.76 -3.20 -3.01
CA GLY A 214 -5.79 -1.95 -3.77
C GLY A 214 -6.92 -0.98 -3.45
N GLY A 215 -6.65 0.04 -2.65
CA GLY A 215 -7.53 1.19 -2.46
C GLY A 215 -8.99 0.84 -2.19
N SER A 216 -9.91 1.52 -2.88
CA SER A 216 -11.35 1.30 -2.69
C SER A 216 -11.91 0.03 -3.36
N MET A 217 -11.08 -0.78 -4.04
CA MET A 217 -11.43 -2.15 -4.47
C MET A 217 -11.92 -3.00 -3.31
N PHE A 218 -11.38 -2.77 -2.11
CA PHE A 218 -11.80 -3.39 -0.88
C PHE A 218 -13.32 -3.41 -0.70
N GLN A 219 -14.02 -2.33 -1.05
CA GLN A 219 -15.47 -2.22 -0.87
C GLN A 219 -16.24 -3.27 -1.69
N SER A 220 -15.82 -3.54 -2.94
CA SER A 220 -16.44 -4.55 -3.79
C SER A 220 -16.22 -5.96 -3.25
N ILE A 221 -14.98 -6.26 -2.81
CA ILE A 221 -14.61 -7.59 -2.30
C ILE A 221 -15.26 -7.83 -0.94
N SER A 222 -15.25 -6.84 -0.06
CA SER A 222 -15.90 -6.91 1.27
C SER A 222 -17.42 -7.09 1.16
N ALA A 223 -18.08 -6.40 0.20
CA ALA A 223 -19.49 -6.60 -0.06
C ALA A 223 -19.79 -8.02 -0.58
N ALA A 224 -18.93 -8.55 -1.46
CA ALA A 224 -19.04 -9.93 -1.94
C ALA A 224 -18.83 -10.95 -0.82
N ALA A 225 -17.83 -10.75 0.04
CA ALA A 225 -17.55 -11.58 1.21
C ALA A 225 -18.75 -11.63 2.15
N SER A 226 -19.28 -10.48 2.54
CA SER A 226 -20.44 -10.37 3.44
C SER A 226 -21.70 -11.04 2.87
N ALA A 227 -21.86 -11.08 1.55
CA ALA A 227 -23.00 -11.71 0.90
C ALA A 227 -22.87 -13.23 0.74
N ASN A 228 -21.69 -13.81 0.93
CA ASN A 228 -21.38 -15.20 0.68
C ASN A 228 -20.70 -15.90 1.88
N ASP A 229 -20.76 -15.31 3.08
CA ASP A 229 -20.11 -15.81 4.30
C ASP A 229 -18.59 -16.05 4.13
N GLY A 230 -17.95 -15.21 3.31
CA GLY A 230 -16.52 -15.25 3.04
C GLY A 230 -15.74 -14.22 3.87
N TYR A 231 -14.41 -14.30 3.76
CA TYR A 231 -13.50 -13.45 4.52
C TYR A 231 -12.60 -12.60 3.61
N VAL A 232 -11.96 -11.59 4.21
CA VAL A 232 -11.11 -10.64 3.49
C VAL A 232 -9.80 -10.41 4.25
N VAL A 233 -8.70 -10.38 3.51
CA VAL A 233 -7.46 -9.73 3.94
C VAL A 233 -7.47 -8.29 3.40
N GLY A 234 -7.33 -7.31 4.27
CA GLY A 234 -7.22 -5.91 3.92
C GLY A 234 -5.79 -5.50 3.52
N VAL A 235 -5.61 -4.23 3.14
CA VAL A 235 -4.31 -3.71 2.68
C VAL A 235 -4.01 -2.30 3.20
N ASP A 236 -2.74 -1.94 3.27
CA ASP A 236 -2.15 -0.64 3.61
C ASP A 236 -2.33 -0.23 5.07
N VAL A 237 -3.55 -0.22 5.56
CA VAL A 237 -3.94 0.15 6.93
C VAL A 237 -4.77 -0.96 7.56
N ASP A 238 -4.97 -0.91 8.86
CA ASP A 238 -5.92 -1.80 9.53
C ASP A 238 -7.36 -1.50 9.08
N GLN A 239 -7.93 -2.42 8.29
CA GLN A 239 -9.30 -2.32 7.77
C GLN A 239 -10.32 -3.15 8.58
N SER A 240 -9.94 -3.65 9.76
CA SER A 240 -10.83 -4.45 10.62
C SER A 240 -12.12 -3.71 11.00
N SER A 241 -12.05 -2.38 11.15
CA SER A 241 -13.21 -1.54 11.47
C SER A 241 -14.18 -1.32 10.30
N GLU A 242 -13.77 -1.65 9.07
CA GLU A 242 -14.58 -1.41 7.87
C GLU A 242 -15.56 -2.55 7.58
N SER A 243 -15.26 -3.77 8.03
CA SER A 243 -16.14 -4.93 7.86
C SER A 243 -15.79 -6.05 8.83
N ASP A 244 -16.81 -6.75 9.31
CA ASP A 244 -16.65 -7.96 10.12
C ASP A 244 -16.03 -9.14 9.33
N ALA A 245 -16.06 -9.08 8.00
CA ALA A 245 -15.41 -10.07 7.13
C ALA A 245 -13.88 -9.95 7.10
N VAL A 246 -13.30 -8.84 7.59
CA VAL A 246 -11.85 -8.65 7.62
C VAL A 246 -11.24 -9.46 8.76
N ILE A 247 -10.37 -10.42 8.42
CA ILE A 247 -9.64 -11.23 9.42
C ILE A 247 -8.34 -10.55 9.83
N THR A 248 -7.65 -9.93 8.88
CA THR A 248 -6.41 -9.18 9.07
C THR A 248 -6.19 -8.21 7.92
N SER A 249 -5.13 -7.41 7.99
CA SER A 249 -4.70 -6.50 6.93
C SER A 249 -3.18 -6.56 6.75
N ALA A 250 -2.70 -6.68 5.51
CA ALA A 250 -1.29 -6.53 5.19
C ALA A 250 -0.95 -5.05 5.16
N MET A 251 -0.36 -4.54 6.25
CA MET A 251 -0.16 -3.12 6.47
C MET A 251 1.21 -2.64 6.02
N LYS A 252 1.26 -1.35 5.67
CA LYS A 252 2.50 -0.57 5.56
C LYS A 252 2.37 0.76 6.29
N GLY A 253 3.47 1.22 6.90
CA GLY A 253 3.54 2.35 7.80
C GLY A 253 3.46 3.71 7.09
N LEU A 254 2.42 3.93 6.28
CA LEU A 254 2.24 5.14 5.48
C LEU A 254 2.32 6.42 6.33
N ALA A 255 1.58 6.46 7.44
CA ALA A 255 1.54 7.62 8.30
C ALA A 255 2.89 7.89 8.99
N SER A 256 3.60 6.85 9.42
CA SER A 256 4.93 6.95 10.04
C SER A 256 5.99 7.41 9.04
N ALA A 257 5.97 6.85 7.83
CA ALA A 257 6.89 7.23 6.76
C ALA A 257 6.72 8.71 6.35
N VAL A 258 5.48 9.17 6.22
CA VAL A 258 5.19 10.58 5.95
C VAL A 258 5.69 11.48 7.07
N GLN A 259 5.40 11.15 8.34
CA GLN A 259 5.84 11.96 9.48
C GLN A 259 7.36 12.02 9.57
N TRP A 260 8.03 10.90 9.33
CA TRP A 260 9.50 10.82 9.28
C TRP A 260 10.06 11.72 8.18
N ALA A 261 9.56 11.61 6.95
CA ALA A 261 10.08 12.37 5.81
C ALA A 261 9.77 13.87 5.90
N VAL A 262 8.55 14.25 6.33
CA VAL A 262 8.19 15.66 6.58
C VAL A 262 9.03 16.22 7.74
N GLY A 263 9.35 15.39 8.75
CA GLY A 263 10.27 15.75 9.84
C GLY A 263 11.62 16.21 9.31
N HIS A 264 12.21 15.49 8.38
CA HIS A 264 13.50 15.88 7.76
C HIS A 264 13.45 17.26 7.09
N VAL A 265 12.30 17.68 6.56
CA VAL A 265 12.15 19.02 5.99
C VAL A 265 12.23 20.10 7.06
N TYR A 266 11.45 19.95 8.15
CA TYR A 266 11.37 20.96 9.21
C TYR A 266 12.56 20.95 10.17
N ASP A 267 13.25 19.82 10.28
CA ASP A 267 14.50 19.69 11.06
C ASP A 267 15.74 20.19 10.27
N GLY A 268 15.57 20.55 8.99
CA GLY A 268 16.65 21.02 8.13
C GLY A 268 17.62 19.92 7.67
N THR A 269 17.19 18.66 7.73
CA THR A 269 18.00 17.49 7.38
C THR A 269 17.51 16.80 6.09
N PHE A 270 16.69 17.47 5.30
CA PHE A 270 16.13 16.88 4.06
C PHE A 270 17.22 16.41 3.08
N ALA A 271 18.39 17.02 3.10
CA ALA A 271 19.52 16.60 2.27
C ALA A 271 19.97 15.14 2.53
N ASP A 272 19.64 14.58 3.68
CA ASP A 272 19.99 13.19 4.03
C ASP A 272 19.11 12.17 3.28
N ILE A 273 17.93 12.59 2.83
CA ILE A 273 16.95 11.75 2.14
C ILE A 273 16.62 12.21 0.71
N GLY A 274 16.94 13.45 0.38
CA GLY A 274 16.68 14.04 -0.95
C GLY A 274 17.56 13.40 -2.03
N GLY A 275 16.96 12.95 -3.11
CA GLY A 275 17.61 12.19 -4.18
C GLY A 275 17.95 10.75 -3.82
N VAL A 276 17.50 10.27 -2.65
CA VAL A 276 17.74 8.91 -2.13
C VAL A 276 16.45 8.11 -2.18
N GLY A 277 16.55 6.82 -2.49
CA GLY A 277 15.46 5.85 -2.36
C GLY A 277 15.55 5.15 -1.00
N THR A 278 14.48 5.24 -0.22
CA THR A 278 14.37 4.54 1.06
C THR A 278 13.34 3.43 0.93
N SER A 279 13.74 2.19 1.19
CA SER A 279 12.82 1.03 1.20
C SER A 279 12.60 0.59 2.64
N LEU A 280 11.37 0.75 3.13
CA LEU A 280 11.01 0.50 4.53
C LEU A 280 10.39 -0.88 4.69
N GLY A 281 10.87 -1.65 5.64
CA GLY A 281 10.42 -3.03 5.90
C GLY A 281 10.22 -3.31 7.39
N VAL A 282 10.33 -4.58 7.75
CA VAL A 282 10.30 -5.07 9.14
C VAL A 282 11.39 -4.40 9.99
N GLN A 283 12.56 -4.10 9.41
CA GLN A 283 13.68 -3.44 10.10
C GLN A 283 13.31 -2.04 10.60
N ASP A 284 12.33 -1.40 9.96
CA ASP A 284 11.88 -0.04 10.23
C ASP A 284 10.51 -0.02 10.95
N ASP A 285 10.00 -1.22 11.33
CA ASP A 285 8.63 -1.41 11.84
C ASP A 285 7.57 -0.83 10.89
N ALA A 286 7.83 -0.95 9.59
CA ALA A 286 7.05 -0.30 8.56
C ALA A 286 6.11 -1.23 7.79
N VAL A 287 6.14 -2.53 8.04
CA VAL A 287 5.25 -3.52 7.41
C VAL A 287 4.87 -4.60 8.42
N GLY A 288 3.65 -5.13 8.33
CA GLY A 288 3.19 -6.17 9.25
C GLY A 288 1.69 -6.41 9.22
N LEU A 289 1.18 -7.08 10.26
CA LEU A 289 -0.24 -7.28 10.52
C LEU A 289 -0.68 -6.49 11.75
N PRO A 290 -1.96 -6.06 11.85
CA PRO A 290 -2.47 -5.43 13.07
C PRO A 290 -2.54 -6.46 14.20
N THR A 291 -2.06 -6.10 15.38
CA THR A 291 -1.98 -7.00 16.54
C THR A 291 -2.86 -6.56 17.72
N ALA A 292 -3.67 -5.51 17.55
CA ALA A 292 -4.63 -5.09 18.55
C ALA A 292 -5.75 -6.15 18.73
N ASP A 293 -6.24 -6.33 19.93
CA ASP A 293 -7.24 -7.37 20.25
C ASP A 293 -8.49 -7.26 19.35
N GLU A 294 -8.94 -6.05 19.03
CA GLU A 294 -10.10 -5.81 18.17
C GLU A 294 -9.85 -6.11 16.68
N SER A 295 -8.57 -6.13 16.28
CA SER A 295 -8.15 -6.33 14.89
C SER A 295 -7.64 -7.74 14.62
N TRP A 296 -7.25 -8.48 15.66
CA TRP A 296 -6.77 -9.84 15.57
C TRP A 296 -7.95 -10.83 15.57
N ARG A 297 -8.35 -11.28 14.38
CA ARG A 297 -9.56 -12.11 14.21
C ARG A 297 -9.27 -13.54 13.76
N PHE A 298 -8.02 -13.98 13.86
CA PHE A 298 -7.66 -15.38 13.67
C PHE A 298 -8.19 -16.25 14.81
N GLU A 299 -8.64 -17.46 14.49
CA GLU A 299 -9.18 -18.41 15.48
C GLU A 299 -8.08 -19.25 16.14
N THR A 300 -7.07 -19.64 15.38
CA THR A 300 -6.04 -20.59 15.82
C THR A 300 -4.62 -20.00 15.73
N PHE A 301 -4.35 -19.13 14.77
CA PHE A 301 -3.07 -18.46 14.65
C PHE A 301 -2.95 -17.32 15.66
N THR A 302 -1.92 -17.36 16.52
CA THR A 302 -1.80 -16.42 17.65
C THR A 302 -0.83 -15.29 17.38
N VAL A 303 -0.96 -14.19 18.15
CA VAL A 303 -0.01 -13.04 18.11
C VAL A 303 1.41 -13.49 18.46
N GLU A 304 1.58 -14.46 19.34
CA GLU A 304 2.90 -15.01 19.70
C GLU A 304 3.55 -15.71 18.50
N GLN A 305 2.79 -16.52 17.75
CA GLN A 305 3.29 -17.18 16.54
C GLN A 305 3.65 -16.15 15.44
N TYR A 306 2.83 -15.11 15.30
CA TYR A 306 3.13 -14.00 14.41
C TYR A 306 4.42 -13.28 14.82
N ASN A 307 4.60 -12.98 16.10
CA ASN A 307 5.81 -12.34 16.60
C ASN A 307 7.07 -13.19 16.38
N GLU A 308 6.96 -14.52 16.52
CA GLU A 308 8.06 -15.44 16.20
C GLU A 308 8.44 -15.38 14.72
N LEU A 309 7.44 -15.35 13.83
CA LEU A 309 7.64 -15.20 12.38
C LEU A 309 8.27 -13.84 12.05
N TYR A 310 7.75 -12.77 12.66
CA TYR A 310 8.27 -11.41 12.51
C TYR A 310 9.75 -11.34 12.91
N GLN A 311 10.12 -11.94 14.02
CA GLN A 311 11.50 -11.97 14.48
C GLN A 311 12.43 -12.74 13.52
N LYS A 312 11.97 -13.79 12.86
CA LYS A 312 12.78 -14.51 11.86
C LYS A 312 13.14 -13.60 10.67
N ILE A 313 12.19 -12.77 10.20
CA ILE A 313 12.46 -11.81 9.12
C ILE A 313 13.36 -10.68 9.65
N LEU A 314 13.05 -10.13 10.83
CA LEU A 314 13.82 -9.05 11.44
C LEU A 314 15.30 -9.44 11.65
N ASN A 315 15.57 -10.67 12.03
CA ASN A 315 16.94 -11.18 12.24
C ASN A 315 17.64 -11.62 10.95
N GLY A 316 16.92 -11.66 9.81
CA GLY A 316 17.44 -12.17 8.55
C GLY A 316 17.51 -13.70 8.45
N ASP A 317 16.88 -14.42 9.40
CA ASP A 317 16.78 -15.89 9.38
C ASP A 317 15.82 -16.36 8.30
N LEU A 318 14.89 -15.49 7.89
CA LEU A 318 13.96 -15.68 6.79
C LEU A 318 13.98 -14.43 5.89
N VAL A 319 14.32 -14.65 4.63
CA VAL A 319 14.34 -13.60 3.59
C VAL A 319 13.21 -13.88 2.62
N ILE A 320 12.35 -12.88 2.39
CA ILE A 320 11.25 -12.98 1.46
C ILE A 320 11.73 -12.46 0.10
N ASP A 321 11.47 -13.21 -0.94
CA ASP A 321 11.86 -12.83 -2.30
C ASP A 321 10.94 -11.71 -2.81
N ALA A 322 11.54 -10.62 -3.32
CA ALA A 322 10.84 -9.47 -3.89
C ALA A 322 10.74 -9.53 -5.42
N ASP A 323 11.44 -10.48 -6.08
CA ASP A 323 11.47 -10.58 -7.55
C ASP A 323 10.24 -11.31 -8.10
N TYR A 324 9.09 -10.64 -7.95
CA TYR A 324 7.81 -11.14 -8.46
C TYR A 324 7.80 -11.34 -9.97
N ALA A 325 8.54 -10.51 -10.72
CA ALA A 325 8.54 -10.57 -12.18
C ALA A 325 9.19 -11.86 -12.73
N ALA A 326 10.19 -12.37 -12.01
CA ALA A 326 10.86 -13.61 -12.40
C ALA A 326 10.20 -14.85 -11.78
N ASN A 327 9.61 -14.74 -10.59
CA ASN A 327 9.36 -15.90 -9.73
C ASN A 327 7.89 -16.12 -9.35
N LEU A 328 6.95 -15.22 -9.69
CA LEU A 328 5.52 -15.40 -9.34
C LEU A 328 4.93 -16.69 -9.95
N GLU A 329 5.28 -17.01 -11.18
CA GLU A 329 4.71 -18.15 -11.92
C GLU A 329 5.53 -19.44 -11.78
N GLN A 330 6.38 -19.54 -10.76
CA GLN A 330 7.14 -20.76 -10.49
C GLN A 330 6.24 -21.89 -9.98
N ASP A 331 6.75 -23.13 -10.01
CA ASP A 331 6.10 -24.28 -9.40
C ASP A 331 6.21 -24.20 -7.87
N TYR A 332 5.07 -24.22 -7.18
CA TYR A 332 5.00 -24.26 -5.73
C TYR A 332 4.70 -25.67 -5.24
N SER A 333 5.39 -26.12 -4.19
CA SER A 333 5.29 -27.51 -3.71
C SER A 333 3.93 -27.84 -3.06
N ASN A 334 3.33 -26.84 -2.42
CA ASN A 334 2.10 -27.01 -1.63
C ASN A 334 1.01 -25.98 -1.97
N LEU A 335 1.15 -25.31 -3.09
CA LEU A 335 0.17 -24.32 -3.54
C LEU A 335 -0.07 -24.45 -5.04
N THR A 336 -1.33 -24.48 -5.44
CA THR A 336 -1.76 -24.37 -6.84
C THR A 336 -2.19 -22.94 -7.10
N LEU A 337 -1.43 -22.22 -7.92
CA LEU A 337 -1.71 -20.84 -8.29
C LEU A 337 -2.49 -20.81 -9.62
N ASN A 338 -3.69 -20.26 -9.59
CA ASN A 338 -4.55 -20.07 -10.76
C ASN A 338 -4.56 -18.58 -11.12
N ILE A 339 -3.71 -18.19 -12.07
CA ILE A 339 -3.68 -16.81 -12.60
C ILE A 339 -4.80 -16.66 -13.63
N ILE A 340 -5.65 -15.64 -13.44
CA ILE A 340 -6.88 -15.39 -14.20
C ILE A 340 -6.77 -14.00 -14.87
#